data_1956dd8fc1bfb73d4f8b56806eacd13c
#
_entry.id   1956dd8fc1bfb73d4f8b56806eacd13c
#
_cell.length_a   1.000
_cell.length_b   1.000
_cell.length_c   1.000
_cell.angle_alpha   90.00
_cell.angle_beta   90.00
_cell.angle_gamma   90.00
#
_symmetry.space_group_name_H-M   'P 1'
#
loop_
_entity.id
_entity.type
_entity.pdbx_description
1 polymer ?
#
loop_
_entity_poly.entity_id
_entity_poly.type
_entity_poly.pdbx_seq_one_letter_code
_entity_poly.pdbx_strand_id
1 'polypeptide(L)'
;MKRVFGVCVTVLFLMGAVASGYAADNLVLATGGTAGTYYPFGGALAKIWNSKIKDMNVTAQTSGASGENVRLINKKEVELALVQSDTLDFAFNATEAFKEPLKGMSTIAVLYPEIIQVVVAAAGPIKSIADLKGKKVGVGAPGSGTEANFRQLLDAYGMKKEDINVQFLSFSESAEAYKDKHIDAFIVTAGIPNAGIMDVATQNEIRILNIPADVAAKLAQKYPFLAAVKVPANTYKGQTAEVSTVAVNAVLIAGNSLSEAMVYNLTKALFENQVELASAHAKGKELNIKTAVTGVSIPFHPGAVKYYKEKGMMK
;
A
#
# COMPACT_ATOMS: atom_id res chain seq x y z
N MET A 1 20.62 -13.26 90.11
CA MET A 1 20.85 -12.16 89.20
C MET A 1 20.83 -12.71 87.73
N LYS A 2 19.73 -12.62 87.04
CA LYS A 2 19.60 -13.09 85.63
C LYS A 2 19.47 -11.83 84.77
N ARG A 3 20.45 -11.60 83.90
CA ARG A 3 20.42 -10.53 82.92
C ARG A 3 19.68 -11.05 81.62
N VAL A 4 18.58 -10.41 81.27
CA VAL A 4 17.88 -10.66 80.02
C VAL A 4 18.45 -9.70 79.00
N PHE A 5 19.05 -10.22 77.92
CA PHE A 5 19.44 -9.45 76.71
C PHE A 5 18.30 -9.37 75.76
N GLY A 6 17.76 -8.18 75.55
CA GLY A 6 16.76 -7.92 74.52
C GLY A 6 17.46 -7.70 73.16
N VAL A 7 17.12 -8.53 72.21
CA VAL A 7 17.54 -8.36 70.79
C VAL A 7 16.48 -7.56 70.07
N CYS A 8 16.80 -6.31 69.68
CA CYS A 8 15.99 -5.50 68.77
C CYS A 8 16.24 -5.95 67.29
N VAL A 9 15.30 -6.62 66.73
CA VAL A 9 15.29 -6.91 65.25
C VAL A 9 14.70 -5.72 64.50
N THR A 10 15.57 -4.95 63.86
CA THR A 10 15.16 -3.85 62.98
C THR A 10 14.85 -4.47 61.62
N VAL A 11 13.56 -4.55 61.28
CA VAL A 11 13.08 -4.98 59.94
C VAL A 11 13.21 -3.77 58.99
N LEU A 12 14.22 -3.76 58.13
CA LEU A 12 14.32 -2.81 57.01
C LEU A 12 13.33 -3.24 55.91
N PHE A 13 12.25 -2.47 55.74
CA PHE A 13 11.38 -2.55 54.58
C PHE A 13 12.10 -1.93 53.38
N LEU A 14 12.71 -2.75 52.49
CA LEU A 14 13.13 -2.30 51.17
C LEU A 14 11.86 -2.11 50.32
N MET A 15 11.41 -0.88 50.13
CA MET A 15 10.48 -0.52 49.07
C MET A 15 11.22 -0.67 47.71
N GLY A 16 11.12 -1.83 47.11
CA GLY A 16 11.52 -2.02 45.73
C GLY A 16 10.60 -1.18 44.80
N ALA A 17 11.15 -0.08 44.29
CA ALA A 17 10.50 0.63 43.18
C ALA A 17 10.43 -0.35 41.99
N VAL A 18 9.26 -0.91 41.73
CA VAL A 18 8.98 -1.65 40.50
C VAL A 18 8.99 -0.60 39.40
N ALA A 19 10.13 -0.42 38.72
CA ALA A 19 10.19 0.29 37.48
C ALA A 19 9.33 -0.51 36.49
N SER A 20 8.09 -0.07 36.26
CA SER A 20 7.28 -0.55 35.18
C SER A 20 8.02 -0.20 33.90
N GLY A 21 8.83 -1.12 33.40
CA GLY A 21 9.39 -1.04 32.06
C GLY A 21 8.21 -1.04 31.10
N TYR A 22 7.93 0.08 30.47
CA TYR A 22 7.00 0.12 29.35
C TYR A 22 7.58 -0.77 28.26
N ALA A 23 6.89 -1.89 27.98
CA ALA A 23 7.22 -2.70 26.82
C ALA A 23 7.02 -1.83 25.58
N ALA A 24 8.00 -1.88 24.66
CA ALA A 24 7.87 -1.18 23.38
C ALA A 24 6.61 -1.69 22.63
N ASP A 25 5.86 -0.76 22.05
CA ASP A 25 4.73 -1.11 21.18
C ASP A 25 5.28 -1.64 19.85
N ASN A 26 5.23 -2.96 19.68
CA ASN A 26 5.68 -3.62 18.47
C ASN A 26 4.53 -3.72 17.46
N LEU A 27 4.65 -3.08 16.32
CA LEU A 27 3.66 -3.10 15.25
C LEU A 27 4.28 -3.63 13.96
N VAL A 28 3.50 -4.40 13.20
CA VAL A 28 3.85 -4.86 11.86
C VAL A 28 3.06 -4.05 10.84
N LEU A 29 3.76 -3.47 9.87
CA LEU A 29 3.19 -2.81 8.70
C LEU A 29 3.29 -3.75 7.50
N ALA A 30 2.18 -4.37 7.09
CA ALA A 30 2.11 -5.16 5.88
C ALA A 30 2.17 -4.25 4.64
N THR A 31 3.02 -4.59 3.68
CA THR A 31 3.31 -3.77 2.51
C THR A 31 3.01 -4.47 1.19
N GLY A 32 3.99 -4.91 0.46
CA GLY A 32 3.92 -5.63 -0.81
C GLY A 32 5.29 -6.18 -1.18
N GLY A 33 5.48 -6.58 -2.42
CA GLY A 33 6.79 -7.03 -2.93
C GLY A 33 7.82 -5.90 -2.96
N THR A 34 9.11 -6.26 -2.87
CA THR A 34 10.23 -5.31 -2.75
C THR A 34 10.41 -4.37 -3.95
N ALA A 35 10.02 -4.80 -5.16
CA ALA A 35 10.04 -3.95 -6.36
C ALA A 35 8.81 -3.03 -6.49
N GLY A 36 7.85 -3.11 -5.55
CA GLY A 36 6.70 -2.22 -5.46
C GLY A 36 7.01 -0.96 -4.65
N THR A 37 6.06 -0.02 -4.66
CA THR A 37 6.18 1.23 -3.89
C THR A 37 5.92 1.01 -2.39
N TYR A 38 5.06 0.08 -2.01
CA TYR A 38 4.64 -0.13 -0.62
C TYR A 38 5.80 -0.47 0.31
N TYR A 39 6.69 -1.37 -0.09
CA TYR A 39 7.75 -1.83 0.79
C TYR A 39 8.77 -0.71 1.14
N PRO A 40 9.40 -0.01 0.17
CA PRO A 40 10.33 1.08 0.50
C PRO A 40 9.62 2.27 1.15
N PHE A 41 8.38 2.59 0.78
CA PHE A 41 7.60 3.65 1.42
C PHE A 41 7.23 3.28 2.86
N GLY A 42 6.79 2.04 3.09
CA GLY A 42 6.50 1.50 4.42
C GLY A 42 7.74 1.47 5.32
N GLY A 43 8.90 1.14 4.78
CA GLY A 43 10.18 1.24 5.48
C GLY A 43 10.52 2.67 5.92
N ALA A 44 10.24 3.66 5.06
CA ALA A 44 10.40 5.08 5.39
C ALA A 44 9.43 5.52 6.50
N LEU A 45 8.17 5.09 6.44
CA LEU A 45 7.18 5.34 7.50
C LEU A 45 7.61 4.73 8.83
N ALA A 46 8.00 3.46 8.83
CA ALA A 46 8.46 2.75 10.03
C ALA A 46 9.64 3.49 10.69
N LYS A 47 10.62 3.92 9.88
CA LYS A 47 11.76 4.70 10.38
C LYS A 47 11.33 6.00 11.06
N ILE A 48 10.38 6.74 10.47
CA ILE A 48 9.85 7.98 11.04
C ILE A 48 9.15 7.67 12.37
N TRP A 49 8.22 6.73 12.40
CA TRP A 49 7.48 6.39 13.60
C TRP A 49 8.41 5.94 14.73
N ASN A 50 9.36 5.06 14.45
CA ASN A 50 10.34 4.57 15.41
C ASN A 50 11.25 5.68 15.97
N SER A 51 11.50 6.74 15.20
CA SER A 51 12.32 7.87 15.64
C SER A 51 11.55 8.99 16.35
N LYS A 52 10.25 9.15 16.06
CA LYS A 52 9.45 10.28 16.54
C LYS A 52 8.46 9.92 17.64
N ILE A 53 8.12 8.65 17.79
CA ILE A 53 7.19 8.18 18.81
C ILE A 53 7.98 7.35 19.82
N LYS A 54 7.93 7.78 21.07
CA LYS A 54 8.65 7.10 22.16
C LYS A 54 8.16 5.67 22.33
N ASP A 55 9.07 4.75 22.58
CA ASP A 55 8.80 3.32 22.83
C ASP A 55 8.04 2.61 21.67
N MET A 56 8.13 3.16 20.42
CA MET A 56 7.54 2.58 19.22
C MET A 56 8.56 1.72 18.46
N ASN A 57 8.11 0.55 17.99
CA ASN A 57 8.88 -0.31 17.09
C ASN A 57 7.98 -0.84 15.99
N VAL A 58 7.97 -0.18 14.83
CA VAL A 58 7.24 -0.60 13.63
C VAL A 58 8.20 -1.29 12.67
N THR A 59 7.82 -2.45 12.16
CA THR A 59 8.56 -3.19 11.13
C THR A 59 7.74 -3.30 9.86
N ALA A 60 8.29 -2.85 8.73
CA ALA A 60 7.69 -3.05 7.42
C ALA A 60 7.95 -4.48 6.94
N GLN A 61 6.89 -5.21 6.59
CA GLN A 61 6.91 -6.60 6.14
C GLN A 61 6.41 -6.71 4.71
N THR A 62 7.06 -7.55 3.89
CA THR A 62 6.59 -7.90 2.55
C THR A 62 5.35 -8.78 2.63
N SER A 63 4.49 -8.70 1.60
CA SER A 63 3.28 -9.50 1.46
C SER A 63 2.88 -9.64 -0.01
N GLY A 64 1.77 -10.35 -0.29
CA GLY A 64 1.10 -10.38 -1.58
C GLY A 64 0.25 -9.13 -1.88
N ALA A 65 0.49 -8.02 -1.18
CA ALA A 65 -0.16 -6.72 -1.32
C ALA A 65 -1.64 -6.69 -0.88
N SER A 66 -2.45 -5.80 -1.47
CA SER A 66 -3.71 -5.29 -0.92
C SER A 66 -4.67 -6.37 -0.42
N GLY A 67 -4.94 -7.41 -1.20
CA GLY A 67 -5.90 -8.44 -0.81
C GLY A 67 -5.42 -9.34 0.34
N GLU A 68 -4.12 -9.61 0.43
CA GLU A 68 -3.54 -10.29 1.59
C GLU A 68 -3.56 -9.36 2.81
N ASN A 69 -3.15 -8.11 2.64
CA ASN A 69 -3.04 -7.12 3.71
C ASN A 69 -4.37 -6.89 4.45
N VAL A 70 -5.50 -6.77 3.74
CA VAL A 70 -6.81 -6.63 4.39
C VAL A 70 -7.20 -7.89 5.17
N ARG A 71 -6.78 -9.08 4.72
CA ARG A 71 -7.02 -10.33 5.46
C ARG A 71 -6.14 -10.43 6.71
N LEU A 72 -4.87 -10.08 6.61
CA LEU A 72 -3.92 -10.07 7.74
C LEU A 72 -4.41 -9.13 8.86
N ILE A 73 -4.82 -7.90 8.52
CA ILE A 73 -5.41 -6.96 9.50
C ILE A 73 -6.71 -7.54 10.11
N ASN A 74 -7.62 -8.05 9.28
CA ASN A 74 -8.89 -8.57 9.78
C ASN A 74 -8.70 -9.76 10.72
N LYS A 75 -7.66 -10.58 10.52
CA LYS A 75 -7.25 -11.67 11.40
C LYS A 75 -6.42 -11.23 12.61
N LYS A 76 -6.05 -9.94 12.69
CA LYS A 76 -5.14 -9.37 13.70
C LYS A 76 -3.74 -10.00 13.67
N GLU A 77 -3.27 -10.40 12.49
CA GLU A 77 -1.91 -10.91 12.27
C GLU A 77 -0.90 -9.76 12.04
N VAL A 78 -1.39 -8.57 11.65
CA VAL A 78 -0.65 -7.32 11.55
C VAL A 78 -1.52 -6.16 12.05
N GLU A 79 -0.89 -5.07 12.47
CA GLU A 79 -1.56 -3.90 13.04
C GLU A 79 -1.82 -2.80 12.01
N LEU A 80 -0.95 -2.69 11.02
CA LEU A 80 -0.97 -1.64 9.99
C LEU A 80 -0.81 -2.28 8.60
N ALA A 81 -1.36 -1.65 7.57
CA ALA A 81 -1.12 -2.09 6.20
C ALA A 81 -1.25 -0.96 5.18
N LEU A 82 -0.59 -1.16 4.03
CA LEU A 82 -0.78 -0.39 2.81
C LEU A 82 -1.66 -1.19 1.84
N VAL A 83 -2.70 -0.55 1.33
CA VAL A 83 -3.69 -1.19 0.45
C VAL A 83 -4.19 -0.22 -0.61
N GLN A 84 -4.73 -0.74 -1.71
CA GLN A 84 -5.45 0.07 -2.70
C GLN A 84 -6.85 0.42 -2.21
N SER A 85 -7.33 1.61 -2.55
CA SER A 85 -8.65 2.12 -2.15
C SER A 85 -9.81 1.26 -2.66
N ASP A 86 -9.72 0.70 -3.87
CA ASP A 86 -10.70 -0.21 -4.44
C ASP A 86 -10.73 -1.57 -3.73
N THR A 87 -9.57 -2.19 -3.53
CA THR A 87 -9.46 -3.47 -2.82
C THR A 87 -9.95 -3.35 -1.38
N LEU A 88 -9.69 -2.21 -0.74
CA LEU A 88 -10.18 -1.90 0.59
C LEU A 88 -11.72 -1.85 0.63
N ASP A 89 -12.33 -1.17 -0.35
CA ASP A 89 -13.78 -1.12 -0.51
C ASP A 89 -14.38 -2.51 -0.75
N PHE A 90 -13.80 -3.27 -1.68
CA PHE A 90 -14.25 -4.63 -2.00
C PHE A 90 -14.22 -5.55 -0.78
N ALA A 91 -13.14 -5.48 0.01
CA ALA A 91 -13.03 -6.25 1.24
C ALA A 91 -14.07 -5.83 2.29
N PHE A 92 -14.27 -4.53 2.46
CA PHE A 92 -15.19 -3.99 3.44
C PHE A 92 -16.66 -4.29 3.11
N ASN A 93 -17.02 -4.31 1.81
CA ASN A 93 -18.38 -4.51 1.32
C ASN A 93 -18.69 -5.93 0.79
N ALA A 94 -17.74 -6.86 0.89
CA ALA A 94 -17.88 -8.24 0.40
C ALA A 94 -18.21 -8.30 -1.10
N THR A 95 -17.47 -7.57 -1.91
CA THR A 95 -17.60 -7.57 -3.37
C THR A 95 -16.35 -8.14 -4.04
N GLU A 96 -16.41 -8.35 -5.34
CA GLU A 96 -15.32 -8.90 -6.16
C GLU A 96 -14.80 -10.25 -5.59
N ALA A 97 -13.54 -10.32 -5.16
CA ALA A 97 -12.91 -11.53 -4.65
C ALA A 97 -13.22 -11.84 -3.17
N PHE A 98 -14.05 -11.03 -2.51
CA PHE A 98 -14.39 -11.18 -1.10
C PHE A 98 -15.82 -11.70 -0.93
N LYS A 99 -15.97 -12.85 -0.25
CA LYS A 99 -17.28 -13.50 -0.05
C LYS A 99 -18.01 -13.01 1.20
N GLU A 100 -17.29 -12.41 2.12
CA GLU A 100 -17.80 -11.85 3.38
C GLU A 100 -17.11 -10.53 3.72
N PRO A 101 -17.80 -9.62 4.43
CA PRO A 101 -17.23 -8.31 4.74
C PRO A 101 -16.14 -8.41 5.80
N LEU A 102 -15.01 -7.78 5.52
CA LEU A 102 -13.90 -7.65 6.46
C LEU A 102 -13.98 -6.28 7.13
N LYS A 103 -14.42 -6.24 8.40
CA LYS A 103 -14.71 -5.00 9.15
C LYS A 103 -13.67 -4.68 10.23
N GLY A 104 -12.61 -5.48 10.35
CA GLY A 104 -11.59 -5.35 11.41
C GLY A 104 -10.61 -4.19 11.25
N MET A 105 -10.85 -3.25 10.31
CA MET A 105 -9.92 -2.19 9.95
C MET A 105 -10.58 -0.84 9.74
N SER A 106 -9.77 0.23 9.85
CA SER A 106 -10.16 1.61 9.59
C SER A 106 -9.06 2.37 8.85
N THR A 107 -9.43 3.42 8.13
CA THR A 107 -8.51 4.28 7.39
C THR A 107 -7.69 5.16 8.33
N ILE A 108 -6.38 5.28 8.07
CA ILE A 108 -5.54 6.34 8.64
C ILE A 108 -5.42 7.50 7.64
N ALA A 109 -4.99 7.23 6.41
CA ALA A 109 -4.77 8.28 5.41
C ALA A 109 -4.81 7.71 3.98
N VAL A 110 -5.30 8.49 3.04
CA VAL A 110 -4.99 8.34 1.62
C VAL A 110 -3.63 8.99 1.35
N LEU A 111 -2.75 8.29 0.63
CA LEU A 111 -1.33 8.64 0.55
C LEU A 111 -0.93 9.26 -0.80
N TYR A 112 -1.07 8.51 -1.86
CA TYR A 112 -0.65 8.90 -3.23
C TYR A 112 -1.39 8.04 -4.27
N PRO A 113 -1.48 8.52 -5.54
CA PRO A 113 -2.06 7.72 -6.62
C PRO A 113 -1.12 6.58 -7.05
N GLU A 114 -1.70 5.42 -7.29
CA GLU A 114 -1.06 4.23 -7.85
C GLU A 114 -1.50 4.06 -9.29
N ILE A 115 -0.55 4.24 -10.18
CA ILE A 115 -0.78 4.30 -11.62
C ILE A 115 -0.80 2.88 -12.19
N ILE A 116 -1.83 2.54 -12.97
CA ILE A 116 -1.90 1.28 -13.70
C ILE A 116 -1.05 1.38 -14.96
N GLN A 117 -0.07 0.49 -15.09
CA GLN A 117 0.92 0.50 -16.15
C GLN A 117 1.02 -0.89 -16.76
N VAL A 118 0.59 -1.06 -17.99
CA VAL A 118 0.74 -2.32 -18.75
C VAL A 118 1.95 -2.17 -19.65
N VAL A 119 2.98 -2.96 -19.37
CA VAL A 119 4.30 -2.89 -20.02
C VAL A 119 4.42 -3.97 -21.09
N VAL A 120 4.84 -3.56 -22.29
CA VAL A 120 5.08 -4.43 -23.45
C VAL A 120 6.32 -3.99 -24.21
N ALA A 121 6.80 -4.80 -25.17
CA ALA A 121 7.91 -4.43 -26.04
C ALA A 121 7.54 -3.25 -26.96
N ALA A 122 8.40 -2.23 -27.04
CA ALA A 122 8.15 -1.03 -27.84
C ALA A 122 7.89 -1.34 -29.32
N ALA A 123 8.73 -2.19 -29.92
CA ALA A 123 8.61 -2.64 -31.33
C ALA A 123 7.64 -3.82 -31.51
N GLY A 124 7.10 -4.40 -30.42
CA GLY A 124 6.24 -5.58 -30.45
C GLY A 124 4.85 -5.33 -31.08
N PRO A 125 4.09 -6.41 -31.38
CA PRO A 125 2.77 -6.32 -32.00
C PRO A 125 1.69 -5.83 -31.05
N ILE A 126 1.89 -5.91 -29.72
CA ILE A 126 0.89 -5.51 -28.72
C ILE A 126 0.85 -3.99 -28.63
N LYS A 127 -0.27 -3.37 -29.03
CA LYS A 127 -0.47 -1.92 -29.08
C LYS A 127 -1.60 -1.44 -28.17
N SER A 128 -2.48 -2.35 -27.75
CA SER A 128 -3.64 -2.10 -26.89
C SER A 128 -3.87 -3.25 -25.92
N ILE A 129 -4.75 -3.07 -24.94
CA ILE A 129 -5.16 -4.15 -24.02
C ILE A 129 -5.84 -5.29 -24.79
N ALA A 130 -6.57 -5.01 -25.88
CA ALA A 130 -7.22 -6.05 -26.69
C ALA A 130 -6.20 -7.01 -27.34
N ASP A 131 -4.99 -6.56 -27.64
CA ASP A 131 -3.94 -7.39 -28.25
C ASP A 131 -3.30 -8.37 -27.25
N LEU A 132 -3.66 -8.29 -25.97
CA LEU A 132 -3.21 -9.25 -24.95
C LEU A 132 -3.90 -10.61 -25.06
N LYS A 133 -4.94 -10.75 -25.89
CA LYS A 133 -5.64 -12.03 -26.08
C LYS A 133 -4.67 -13.13 -26.50
N GLY A 134 -4.68 -14.25 -25.75
CA GLY A 134 -3.79 -15.40 -25.93
C GLY A 134 -2.33 -15.15 -25.48
N LYS A 135 -2.00 -13.98 -24.97
CA LYS A 135 -0.64 -13.65 -24.50
C LYS A 135 -0.39 -14.09 -23.05
N LYS A 136 0.88 -14.35 -22.73
CA LYS A 136 1.33 -14.59 -21.36
C LYS A 136 1.53 -13.27 -20.66
N VAL A 137 0.76 -13.00 -19.60
CA VAL A 137 0.77 -11.72 -18.91
C VAL A 137 1.02 -11.90 -17.41
N GLY A 138 2.08 -11.26 -16.88
CA GLY A 138 2.32 -11.14 -15.46
C GLY A 138 1.34 -10.15 -14.83
N VAL A 139 0.48 -10.61 -13.90
CA VAL A 139 -0.67 -9.82 -13.41
C VAL A 139 -0.57 -9.43 -11.92
N GLY A 140 0.60 -9.58 -11.32
CA GLY A 140 0.78 -9.39 -9.89
C GLY A 140 0.55 -10.69 -9.09
N ALA A 141 0.76 -10.63 -7.78
CA ALA A 141 0.52 -11.77 -6.90
C ALA A 141 -0.97 -12.15 -6.88
N PRO A 142 -1.32 -13.41 -6.58
CA PRO A 142 -2.71 -13.84 -6.49
C PRO A 142 -3.49 -12.99 -5.49
N GLY A 143 -4.63 -12.44 -5.91
CA GLY A 143 -5.49 -11.62 -5.06
C GLY A 143 -4.91 -10.24 -4.72
N SER A 144 -3.82 -9.81 -5.34
CA SER A 144 -3.29 -8.45 -5.20
C SER A 144 -4.24 -7.42 -5.82
N GLY A 145 -4.11 -6.15 -5.41
CA GLY A 145 -4.86 -5.07 -6.05
C GLY A 145 -4.52 -4.91 -7.53
N THR A 146 -3.26 -5.18 -7.93
CA THR A 146 -2.84 -5.17 -9.33
C THR A 146 -3.59 -6.23 -10.15
N GLU A 147 -3.77 -7.44 -9.61
CA GLU A 147 -4.56 -8.49 -10.26
C GLU A 147 -6.03 -8.08 -10.38
N ALA A 148 -6.59 -7.42 -9.36
CA ALA A 148 -7.94 -6.86 -9.43
C ALA A 148 -8.07 -5.79 -10.54
N ASN A 149 -7.10 -4.86 -10.61
CA ASN A 149 -7.09 -3.83 -11.66
C ASN A 149 -6.93 -4.42 -13.06
N PHE A 150 -6.17 -5.52 -13.21
CA PHE A 150 -6.09 -6.20 -14.50
C PHE A 150 -7.46 -6.76 -14.94
N ARG A 151 -8.21 -7.39 -14.03
CA ARG A 151 -9.58 -7.84 -14.32
C ARG A 151 -10.50 -6.68 -14.71
N GLN A 152 -10.41 -5.54 -14.01
CA GLN A 152 -11.19 -4.34 -14.33
C GLN A 152 -10.85 -3.81 -15.73
N LEU A 153 -9.56 -3.82 -16.13
CA LEU A 153 -9.16 -3.46 -17.47
C LEU A 153 -9.74 -4.41 -18.50
N LEU A 154 -9.62 -5.71 -18.32
CA LEU A 154 -10.17 -6.71 -19.23
C LEU A 154 -11.67 -6.52 -19.41
N ASP A 155 -12.41 -6.31 -18.33
CA ASP A 155 -13.85 -6.07 -18.35
C ASP A 155 -14.22 -4.83 -19.19
N ALA A 156 -13.46 -3.74 -19.08
CA ALA A 156 -13.68 -2.53 -19.87
C ALA A 156 -13.49 -2.74 -21.39
N TYR A 157 -12.67 -3.73 -21.75
CA TYR A 157 -12.47 -4.17 -23.15
C TYR A 157 -13.37 -5.35 -23.57
N GLY A 158 -14.33 -5.77 -22.72
CA GLY A 158 -15.20 -6.91 -22.99
C GLY A 158 -14.47 -8.27 -23.03
N MET A 159 -13.30 -8.32 -22.40
CA MET A 159 -12.46 -9.53 -22.30
C MET A 159 -12.64 -10.21 -20.95
N LYS A 160 -12.29 -11.50 -20.90
CA LYS A 160 -12.30 -12.30 -19.69
C LYS A 160 -10.89 -12.78 -19.35
N LYS A 161 -10.68 -13.18 -18.10
CA LYS A 161 -9.40 -13.73 -17.64
C LYS A 161 -8.96 -14.95 -18.47
N GLU A 162 -9.91 -15.76 -18.90
CA GLU A 162 -9.70 -16.95 -19.73
C GLU A 162 -9.20 -16.65 -21.15
N ASP A 163 -9.36 -15.40 -21.62
CA ASP A 163 -8.78 -14.94 -22.87
C ASP A 163 -7.26 -14.73 -22.79
N ILE A 164 -6.68 -14.73 -21.59
CA ILE A 164 -5.30 -14.40 -21.31
C ILE A 164 -4.59 -15.61 -20.67
N ASN A 165 -3.34 -15.85 -21.01
CA ASN A 165 -2.49 -16.81 -20.28
C ASN A 165 -1.88 -16.09 -19.06
N VAL A 166 -2.67 -16.01 -17.98
CA VAL A 166 -2.34 -15.28 -16.75
C VAL A 166 -1.18 -15.95 -16.01
N GLN A 167 -0.18 -15.15 -15.65
CA GLN A 167 0.94 -15.53 -14.79
C GLN A 167 0.88 -14.73 -13.50
N PHE A 168 0.69 -15.41 -12.36
CA PHE A 168 0.67 -14.77 -11.05
C PHE A 168 2.11 -14.60 -10.56
N LEU A 169 2.67 -13.43 -10.80
CA LEU A 169 4.06 -13.09 -10.50
C LEU A 169 4.11 -11.76 -9.74
N SER A 170 4.95 -11.67 -8.74
CA SER A 170 5.30 -10.38 -8.13
C SER A 170 5.91 -9.43 -9.18
N PHE A 171 6.09 -8.15 -8.85
CA PHE A 171 6.72 -7.20 -9.79
C PHE A 171 8.17 -7.57 -10.12
N SER A 172 8.93 -8.10 -9.15
CA SER A 172 10.29 -8.60 -9.40
C SER A 172 10.30 -9.78 -10.36
N GLU A 173 9.49 -10.80 -10.06
CA GLU A 173 9.37 -12.00 -10.90
C GLU A 173 8.85 -11.66 -12.30
N SER A 174 7.91 -10.71 -12.40
CA SER A 174 7.41 -10.23 -13.70
C SER A 174 8.52 -9.54 -14.51
N ALA A 175 9.36 -8.72 -13.86
CA ALA A 175 10.49 -8.05 -14.51
C ALA A 175 11.51 -9.08 -15.03
N GLU A 176 11.84 -10.09 -14.22
CA GLU A 176 12.75 -11.17 -14.61
C GLU A 176 12.16 -12.00 -15.75
N ALA A 177 10.92 -12.52 -15.59
CA ALA A 177 10.24 -13.32 -16.61
C ALA A 177 10.08 -12.56 -17.94
N TYR A 178 9.90 -11.24 -17.88
CA TYR A 178 9.83 -10.41 -19.09
C TYR A 178 11.19 -10.27 -19.78
N LYS A 179 12.26 -10.01 -19.04
CA LYS A 179 13.62 -9.95 -19.58
C LYS A 179 14.03 -11.28 -20.24
N ASP A 180 13.62 -12.40 -19.64
CA ASP A 180 13.86 -13.75 -20.12
C ASP A 180 12.89 -14.21 -21.23
N LYS A 181 11.96 -13.32 -21.65
CA LYS A 181 10.94 -13.59 -22.68
C LYS A 181 9.99 -14.76 -22.33
N HIS A 182 9.80 -15.04 -21.05
CA HIS A 182 8.85 -16.04 -20.57
C HIS A 182 7.42 -15.51 -20.55
N ILE A 183 7.25 -14.18 -20.51
CA ILE A 183 5.96 -13.48 -20.64
C ILE A 183 6.03 -12.40 -21.72
N ASP A 184 4.88 -12.07 -22.31
CA ASP A 184 4.75 -11.10 -23.40
C ASP A 184 4.50 -9.67 -22.87
N ALA A 185 3.90 -9.58 -21.68
CA ALA A 185 3.51 -8.33 -21.03
C ALA A 185 3.46 -8.52 -19.51
N PHE A 186 3.49 -7.42 -18.77
CA PHE A 186 3.14 -7.43 -17.35
C PHE A 186 2.45 -6.13 -16.95
N ILE A 187 1.65 -6.20 -15.89
CA ILE A 187 0.97 -5.04 -15.32
C ILE A 187 1.55 -4.70 -13.95
N VAL A 188 1.68 -3.41 -13.68
CA VAL A 188 2.05 -2.84 -12.40
C VAL A 188 1.04 -1.78 -12.02
N THR A 189 0.48 -1.86 -10.82
CA THR A 189 -0.27 -0.77 -10.19
C THR A 189 0.56 -0.29 -9.02
N ALA A 190 1.19 0.87 -9.17
CA ALA A 190 2.13 1.41 -8.18
C ALA A 190 2.38 2.91 -8.40
N GLY A 191 3.07 3.54 -7.45
CA GLY A 191 3.64 4.87 -7.66
C GLY A 191 4.66 4.88 -8.81
N ILE A 192 4.77 5.99 -9.51
CA ILE A 192 5.76 6.19 -10.59
C ILE A 192 6.91 7.09 -10.13
N PRO A 193 8.16 6.86 -10.65
CA PRO A 193 8.57 5.67 -11.41
C PRO A 193 8.59 4.40 -10.54
N ASN A 194 8.28 3.23 -11.14
CA ASN A 194 8.33 1.94 -10.44
C ASN A 194 9.68 1.25 -10.68
N ALA A 195 10.26 0.68 -9.63
CA ALA A 195 11.59 0.06 -9.69
C ALA A 195 11.66 -1.14 -10.64
N GLY A 196 10.64 -2.01 -10.67
CA GLY A 196 10.61 -3.17 -11.57
C GLY A 196 10.54 -2.76 -13.04
N ILE A 197 9.75 -1.71 -13.37
CA ILE A 197 9.69 -1.18 -14.75
C ILE A 197 11.01 -0.50 -15.12
N MET A 198 11.62 0.25 -14.19
CA MET A 198 12.93 0.87 -14.41
C MET A 198 14.02 -0.18 -14.72
N ASP A 199 14.04 -1.28 -13.97
CA ASP A 199 14.98 -2.38 -14.19
C ASP A 199 14.83 -2.97 -15.60
N VAL A 200 13.61 -3.29 -16.02
CA VAL A 200 13.34 -3.78 -17.39
C VAL A 200 13.76 -2.75 -18.44
N ALA A 201 13.44 -1.47 -18.24
CA ALA A 201 13.72 -0.40 -19.20
C ALA A 201 15.24 -0.10 -19.36
N THR A 202 16.09 -0.57 -18.46
CA THR A 202 17.56 -0.42 -18.63
C THR A 202 18.10 -1.22 -19.80
N GLN A 203 17.53 -2.40 -20.07
CA GLN A 203 18.01 -3.38 -21.03
C GLN A 203 17.05 -3.64 -22.20
N ASN A 204 15.79 -3.25 -22.06
CA ASN A 204 14.73 -3.51 -23.02
C ASN A 204 14.06 -2.21 -23.44
N GLU A 205 13.77 -2.05 -24.72
CA GLU A 205 12.89 -0.99 -25.18
C GLU A 205 11.44 -1.36 -24.88
N ILE A 206 10.83 -0.62 -23.96
CA ILE A 206 9.47 -0.85 -23.49
C ILE A 206 8.51 0.22 -23.99
N ARG A 207 7.23 -0.16 -23.98
CA ARG A 207 6.08 0.73 -24.11
C ARG A 207 5.13 0.47 -22.94
N ILE A 208 4.58 1.54 -22.37
CA ILE A 208 3.38 1.45 -21.54
C ILE A 208 2.17 1.61 -22.45
N LEU A 209 1.22 0.70 -22.37
CA LEU A 209 0.00 0.77 -23.18
C LEU A 209 -0.86 1.95 -22.74
N ASN A 210 -1.33 2.69 -23.74
CA ASN A 210 -2.26 3.80 -23.54
C ASN A 210 -3.67 3.28 -23.28
N ILE A 211 -4.37 3.83 -22.30
CA ILE A 211 -5.80 3.60 -22.05
C ILE A 211 -6.57 4.79 -22.62
N PRO A 212 -7.36 4.59 -23.68
CA PRO A 212 -8.14 5.65 -24.31
C PRO A 212 -9.12 6.33 -23.33
N ALA A 213 -9.44 7.58 -23.57
CA ALA A 213 -10.28 8.38 -22.67
C ALA A 213 -11.69 7.80 -22.49
N ASP A 214 -12.28 7.23 -23.56
CA ASP A 214 -13.59 6.57 -23.50
C ASP A 214 -13.56 5.30 -22.64
N VAL A 215 -12.46 4.53 -22.69
CA VAL A 215 -12.25 3.36 -21.82
C VAL A 215 -12.03 3.79 -20.37
N ALA A 216 -11.22 4.84 -20.14
CA ALA A 216 -11.02 5.40 -18.80
C ALA A 216 -12.35 5.91 -18.20
N ALA A 217 -13.23 6.52 -19.01
CA ALA A 217 -14.55 6.95 -18.57
C ALA A 217 -15.45 5.76 -18.20
N LYS A 218 -15.47 4.68 -18.99
CA LYS A 218 -16.19 3.44 -18.64
C LYS A 218 -15.68 2.82 -17.34
N LEU A 219 -14.35 2.79 -17.16
CA LEU A 219 -13.74 2.31 -15.93
C LEU A 219 -14.19 3.14 -14.72
N ALA A 220 -14.11 4.48 -14.78
CA ALA A 220 -14.51 5.36 -13.71
C ALA A 220 -16.01 5.26 -13.38
N GLN A 221 -16.86 5.02 -14.38
CA GLN A 221 -18.30 4.82 -14.19
C GLN A 221 -18.60 3.53 -13.41
N LYS A 222 -17.92 2.43 -13.75
CA LYS A 222 -18.14 1.12 -13.13
C LYS A 222 -17.37 0.95 -11.83
N TYR A 223 -16.16 1.52 -11.76
CA TYR A 223 -15.22 1.43 -10.65
C TYR A 223 -14.85 2.84 -10.17
N PRO A 224 -15.64 3.45 -9.27
CA PRO A 224 -15.50 4.88 -8.92
C PRO A 224 -14.16 5.25 -8.26
N PHE A 225 -13.37 4.27 -7.84
CA PHE A 225 -12.02 4.50 -7.30
C PHE A 225 -10.96 4.72 -8.38
N LEU A 226 -11.29 4.40 -9.65
CA LEU A 226 -10.39 4.60 -10.79
C LEU A 226 -10.56 6.01 -11.37
N ALA A 227 -9.47 6.75 -11.43
CA ALA A 227 -9.43 8.10 -12.02
C ALA A 227 -8.48 8.13 -13.21
N ALA A 228 -8.87 8.86 -14.27
CA ALA A 228 -8.01 9.09 -15.43
C ALA A 228 -6.78 9.92 -15.03
N VAL A 229 -5.60 9.45 -15.40
CA VAL A 229 -4.31 10.10 -15.11
C VAL A 229 -3.35 9.95 -16.28
N LYS A 230 -2.19 10.59 -16.18
CA LYS A 230 -1.13 10.52 -17.18
C LYS A 230 0.20 10.12 -16.55
N VAL A 231 0.93 9.23 -17.22
CA VAL A 231 2.35 8.99 -16.95
C VAL A 231 3.14 10.02 -17.75
N PRO A 232 3.87 10.93 -17.10
CA PRO A 232 4.64 11.96 -17.82
C PRO A 232 5.66 11.35 -18.78
N ALA A 233 5.95 12.04 -19.87
CA ALA A 233 7.06 11.67 -20.74
C ALA A 233 8.37 11.60 -19.94
N ASN A 234 9.26 10.71 -20.36
CA ASN A 234 10.56 10.47 -19.72
C ASN A 234 10.51 9.94 -18.28
N THR A 235 9.37 9.37 -17.84
CA THR A 235 9.28 8.63 -16.58
C THR A 235 10.16 7.38 -16.63
N TYR A 236 10.25 6.71 -17.76
CA TYR A 236 11.11 5.55 -18.00
C TYR A 236 12.01 5.78 -19.21
N LYS A 237 13.15 5.10 -19.23
CA LYS A 237 14.09 5.14 -20.36
C LYS A 237 13.36 4.75 -21.66
N GLY A 238 13.47 5.57 -22.68
CA GLY A 238 12.85 5.34 -23.99
C GLY A 238 11.37 5.73 -24.12
N GLN A 239 10.69 6.08 -23.02
CA GLN A 239 9.33 6.60 -23.05
C GLN A 239 9.34 8.11 -23.32
N THR A 240 9.35 8.49 -24.58
CA THR A 240 9.45 9.91 -25.03
C THR A 240 8.13 10.67 -25.02
N ALA A 241 7.00 9.97 -24.99
CA ALA A 241 5.66 10.54 -24.99
C ALA A 241 4.92 10.30 -23.67
N GLU A 242 4.00 11.20 -23.34
CA GLU A 242 3.05 11.03 -22.26
C GLU A 242 2.11 9.85 -22.55
N VAL A 243 1.71 9.09 -21.52
CA VAL A 243 0.79 7.95 -21.65
C VAL A 243 -0.44 8.19 -20.79
N SER A 244 -1.62 8.17 -21.40
CA SER A 244 -2.90 8.21 -20.68
C SER A 244 -3.21 6.83 -20.08
N THR A 245 -3.64 6.82 -18.81
CA THR A 245 -4.00 5.61 -18.08
C THR A 245 -4.99 5.95 -16.96
N VAL A 246 -5.19 5.02 -16.02
CA VAL A 246 -6.00 5.22 -14.82
C VAL A 246 -5.19 4.90 -13.56
N ALA A 247 -5.63 5.41 -12.43
CA ALA A 247 -5.02 5.18 -11.14
C ALA A 247 -6.07 4.91 -10.06
N VAL A 248 -5.65 4.18 -9.02
CA VAL A 248 -6.33 4.11 -7.73
C VAL A 248 -5.47 4.83 -6.67
N ASN A 249 -5.93 4.93 -5.43
CA ASN A 249 -5.12 5.51 -4.37
C ASN A 249 -4.51 4.44 -3.45
N ALA A 250 -3.26 4.65 -3.04
CA ALA A 250 -2.67 3.97 -1.90
C ALA A 250 -3.27 4.49 -0.60
N VAL A 251 -3.64 3.60 0.30
CA VAL A 251 -4.28 3.91 1.59
C VAL A 251 -3.50 3.23 2.71
N LEU A 252 -3.21 3.98 3.77
CA LEU A 252 -2.73 3.44 5.03
C LEU A 252 -3.93 3.11 5.91
N ILE A 253 -3.99 1.87 6.39
CA ILE A 253 -5.05 1.38 7.27
C ILE A 253 -4.48 0.85 8.59
N ALA A 254 -5.32 0.84 9.61
CA ALA A 254 -5.04 0.28 10.94
C ALA A 254 -6.07 -0.76 11.33
N GLY A 255 -5.66 -1.77 12.09
CA GLY A 255 -6.58 -2.66 12.78
C GLY A 255 -7.36 -1.91 13.86
N ASN A 256 -8.66 -2.18 13.96
CA ASN A 256 -9.55 -1.53 14.93
C ASN A 256 -9.21 -1.82 16.41
N SER A 257 -8.26 -2.73 16.66
CA SER A 257 -7.76 -3.04 18.01
C SER A 257 -6.73 -2.02 18.51
N LEU A 258 -6.15 -1.20 17.62
CA LEU A 258 -5.23 -0.15 18.03
C LEU A 258 -5.97 0.95 18.81
N SER A 259 -5.30 1.50 19.84
CA SER A 259 -5.91 2.57 20.64
C SER A 259 -5.98 3.88 19.84
N GLU A 260 -6.96 4.74 20.23
CA GLU A 260 -7.09 6.08 19.66
C GLU A 260 -5.79 6.88 19.78
N ALA A 261 -5.14 6.82 20.95
CA ALA A 261 -3.90 7.54 21.21
C ALA A 261 -2.76 7.07 20.30
N MET A 262 -2.64 5.74 20.07
CA MET A 262 -1.65 5.16 19.19
C MET A 262 -1.82 5.67 17.76
N VAL A 263 -3.01 5.51 17.19
CA VAL A 263 -3.28 5.91 15.81
C VAL A 263 -3.23 7.43 15.64
N TYR A 264 -3.61 8.21 16.66
CA TYR A 264 -3.39 9.66 16.66
C TYR A 264 -1.91 10.00 16.52
N ASN A 265 -1.03 9.37 17.30
CA ASN A 265 0.42 9.61 17.25
C ASN A 265 1.02 9.18 15.90
N LEU A 266 0.60 8.03 15.35
CA LEU A 266 1.02 7.58 14.01
C LEU A 266 0.61 8.58 12.94
N THR A 267 -0.65 9.06 12.96
CA THR A 267 -1.18 10.05 12.00
C THR A 267 -0.43 11.38 12.13
N LYS A 268 -0.24 11.86 13.35
CA LYS A 268 0.49 13.09 13.63
C LYS A 268 1.92 13.01 13.10
N ALA A 269 2.64 11.94 13.44
CA ALA A 269 4.03 11.76 13.00
C ALA A 269 4.14 11.64 11.46
N LEU A 270 3.17 11.01 10.79
CA LEU A 270 3.09 10.94 9.34
C LEU A 270 3.09 12.33 8.70
N PHE A 271 2.21 13.23 9.12
CA PHE A 271 2.04 14.54 8.48
C PHE A 271 3.05 15.59 8.97
N GLU A 272 3.44 15.57 10.25
CA GLU A 272 4.39 16.55 10.80
C GLU A 272 5.84 16.28 10.37
N ASN A 273 6.13 15.08 9.82
CA ASN A 273 7.45 14.73 9.28
C ASN A 273 7.43 14.48 7.76
N GLN A 274 6.51 15.10 7.03
CA GLN A 274 6.38 14.92 5.57
C GLN A 274 7.68 15.24 4.81
N VAL A 275 8.44 16.24 5.23
CA VAL A 275 9.73 16.61 4.59
C VAL A 275 10.75 15.48 4.72
N GLU A 276 10.81 14.82 5.89
CA GLU A 276 11.67 13.66 6.11
C GLU A 276 11.21 12.46 5.26
N LEU A 277 9.89 12.22 5.20
CA LEU A 277 9.32 11.19 4.34
C LEU A 277 9.61 11.44 2.86
N ALA A 278 9.47 12.68 2.40
CA ALA A 278 9.77 13.09 1.02
C ALA A 278 11.26 12.94 0.66
N SER A 279 12.14 13.09 1.63
CA SER A 279 13.57 12.85 1.46
C SER A 279 13.91 11.37 1.42
N ALA A 280 13.18 10.53 2.19
CA ALA A 280 13.38 9.09 2.23
C ALA A 280 12.74 8.38 1.02
N HIS A 281 11.60 8.87 0.52
CA HIS A 281 10.89 8.28 -0.60
C HIS A 281 10.13 9.35 -1.42
N ALA A 282 10.29 9.34 -2.74
CA ALA A 282 9.72 10.36 -3.64
C ALA A 282 8.21 10.56 -3.47
N LYS A 283 7.44 9.48 -3.20
CA LYS A 283 5.99 9.55 -2.95
C LYS A 283 5.60 10.30 -1.68
N GLY A 284 6.52 10.55 -0.77
CA GLY A 284 6.29 11.44 0.37
C GLY A 284 5.99 12.89 -0.03
N LYS A 285 6.42 13.32 -1.23
CA LYS A 285 6.08 14.64 -1.79
C LYS A 285 4.60 14.77 -2.17
N GLU A 286 3.93 13.64 -2.45
CA GLU A 286 2.52 13.61 -2.87
C GLU A 286 1.56 13.53 -1.67
N LEU A 287 2.08 13.23 -0.47
CA LEU A 287 1.27 13.22 0.74
C LEU A 287 0.72 14.63 1.01
N ASN A 288 -0.61 14.74 1.11
CA ASN A 288 -1.28 16.02 1.33
C ASN A 288 -2.45 15.81 2.31
N ILE A 289 -2.41 16.52 3.43
CA ILE A 289 -3.42 16.39 4.49
C ILE A 289 -4.85 16.68 3.99
N LYS A 290 -5.02 17.55 2.99
CA LYS A 290 -6.35 17.90 2.44
C LYS A 290 -6.94 16.76 1.63
N THR A 291 -6.13 16.04 0.87
CA THR A 291 -6.57 14.90 0.06
C THR A 291 -6.55 13.59 0.84
N ALA A 292 -5.80 13.52 1.93
CA ALA A 292 -5.67 12.32 2.76
C ALA A 292 -6.99 11.85 3.41
N VAL A 293 -8.00 12.72 3.43
CA VAL A 293 -9.33 12.44 4.01
C VAL A 293 -10.40 12.15 2.96
N THR A 294 -10.03 11.97 1.69
CA THR A 294 -10.96 11.78 0.56
C THR A 294 -10.62 10.53 -0.26
N GLY A 295 -11.59 10.03 -1.03
CA GLY A 295 -11.35 8.92 -1.97
C GLY A 295 -11.31 7.53 -1.32
N VAL A 296 -11.86 7.38 -0.13
CA VAL A 296 -12.11 6.09 0.55
C VAL A 296 -13.55 6.02 1.04
N SER A 297 -14.10 4.82 1.07
CA SER A 297 -15.49 4.54 1.46
C SER A 297 -15.62 4.01 2.88
N ILE A 298 -14.51 3.56 3.48
CA ILE A 298 -14.53 2.98 4.83
C ILE A 298 -14.25 4.04 5.91
N PRO A 299 -14.74 3.85 7.14
CA PRO A 299 -14.53 4.79 8.24
C PRO A 299 -13.04 5.05 8.52
N PHE A 300 -12.74 6.27 8.95
CA PHE A 300 -11.44 6.61 9.52
C PHE A 300 -11.35 6.12 10.96
N HIS A 301 -10.15 5.74 11.38
CA HIS A 301 -9.88 5.37 12.76
C HIS A 301 -10.07 6.57 13.70
N PRO A 302 -10.65 6.40 14.90
CA PRO A 302 -10.90 7.52 15.82
C PRO A 302 -9.66 8.39 16.09
N GLY A 303 -8.47 7.80 16.22
CA GLY A 303 -7.23 8.54 16.41
C GLY A 303 -6.85 9.41 15.21
N ALA A 304 -7.08 8.92 13.97
CA ALA A 304 -6.87 9.70 12.76
C ALA A 304 -7.90 10.85 12.68
N VAL A 305 -9.19 10.57 12.96
CA VAL A 305 -10.26 11.57 13.01
C VAL A 305 -9.91 12.70 13.99
N LYS A 306 -9.42 12.36 15.18
CA LYS A 306 -9.00 13.35 16.19
C LYS A 306 -7.93 14.29 15.63
N TYR A 307 -6.88 13.76 15.01
CA TYR A 307 -5.83 14.57 14.40
C TYR A 307 -6.38 15.46 13.27
N TYR A 308 -7.21 14.90 12.39
CA TYR A 308 -7.79 15.67 11.28
C TYR A 308 -8.75 16.78 11.75
N LYS A 309 -9.52 16.57 12.83
CA LYS A 309 -10.34 17.61 13.46
C LYS A 309 -9.48 18.76 14.01
N GLU A 310 -8.38 18.45 14.70
CA GLU A 310 -7.43 19.46 15.21
C GLU A 310 -6.80 20.30 14.08
N LYS A 311 -6.60 19.70 12.90
CA LYS A 311 -6.08 20.39 11.71
C LYS A 311 -7.19 21.04 10.85
N GLY A 312 -8.46 20.96 11.25
CA GLY A 312 -9.60 21.53 10.51
C GLY A 312 -9.93 20.82 9.20
N MET A 313 -9.46 19.56 9.03
CA MET A 313 -9.71 18.76 7.83
C MET A 313 -10.99 17.93 7.90
N MET A 314 -11.54 17.72 9.10
CA MET A 314 -12.83 17.09 9.38
C MET A 314 -13.64 17.94 10.37
N LYS A 315 -14.98 17.77 10.35
CA LYS A 315 -15.92 18.43 11.28
C LYS A 315 -16.14 17.63 12.56
#